data_f39ba330e933fb0ad43cfdfe68d6531f
#
_entry.id   f39ba330e933fb0ad43cfdfe68d6531f
#
_cell.length_a   1.000
_cell.length_b   1.000
_cell.length_c   1.000
_cell.angle_alpha   90.00
_cell.angle_beta   90.00
_cell.angle_gamma   90.00
#
_symmetry.space_group_name_H-M   'P 1'
#
loop_
_entity.id
_entity.type
_entity.pdbx_description
1 polymer ?
#
loop_
_entity_poly.entity_id
_entity_poly.type
_entity_poly.pdbx_seq_one_letter_code
_entity_poly.pdbx_strand_id
1 'polypeptide(L)'
;TDRRENYVKRCVGLPGQTLQIKNRIVYLDGKPNKEPENVEYTYFIKFKNISVADFMGERFDELRKEYNISDEDVQTLGRLHGYDLNQGYVLNRATLAYDGYMPLTKSAAAELKRQGIVKSMRIVTDKDIYAGLYYPLNAYTGWTRDNYGPIWIPAKGKPANSYTFKMDYYWMMGDNRHNSADSRFWGFVPEDHVVGKPIFIWWSSDPDRKGFSGIRWHRLFNWVDNIK
;
A
#
# COMPACT_ATOMS: atom_id res chain seq x y z
N THR A 1 14.43 6.30 24.95
CA THR A 1 15.19 6.20 23.67
C THR A 1 14.20 6.36 22.54
N ASP A 2 14.21 7.54 21.95
CA ASP A 2 13.40 7.86 20.79
C ASP A 2 13.96 7.06 19.59
N ARG A 3 13.28 5.97 19.22
CA ARG A 3 13.63 5.20 18.03
C ARG A 3 13.11 5.97 16.83
N ARG A 4 13.97 6.72 16.17
CA ARG A 4 13.66 7.36 14.90
C ARG A 4 13.70 6.29 13.81
N GLU A 5 12.53 5.88 13.34
CA GLU A 5 12.39 5.01 12.19
C GLU A 5 12.23 5.85 10.93
N ASN A 6 13.04 5.54 9.92
CA ASN A 6 12.94 6.19 8.63
C ASN A 6 11.92 5.45 7.75
N TYR A 7 10.91 6.16 7.28
CA TYR A 7 9.90 5.63 6.37
C TYR A 7 10.08 6.20 4.97
N VAL A 8 9.94 5.34 3.96
CA VAL A 8 9.81 5.78 2.57
C VAL A 8 8.33 5.85 2.23
N LYS A 9 7.83 7.04 1.90
CA LYS A 9 6.45 7.29 1.51
C LYS A 9 6.42 8.28 0.35
N ARG A 10 5.38 8.18 -0.46
CA ARG A 10 5.14 9.16 -1.53
C ARG A 10 4.53 10.41 -0.97
N CYS A 11 5.10 11.57 -1.31
CA CYS A 11 4.44 12.86 -1.07
C CYS A 11 3.26 12.99 -2.05
N VAL A 12 2.05 12.92 -1.49
CA VAL A 12 0.80 12.93 -2.27
C VAL A 12 0.16 14.32 -2.22
N GLY A 13 0.27 15.01 -1.10
CA GLY A 13 -0.31 16.34 -0.92
C GLY A 13 0.70 17.35 -0.42
N LEU A 14 0.64 18.57 -0.95
CA LEU A 14 1.54 19.69 -0.67
C LEU A 14 0.91 20.69 0.29
N PRO A 15 1.71 21.53 0.95
CA PRO A 15 1.23 22.60 1.84
C PRO A 15 0.17 23.47 1.17
N GLY A 16 -0.91 23.74 1.87
CA GLY A 16 -2.02 24.59 1.41
C GLY A 16 -3.08 23.89 0.57
N GLN A 17 -2.84 22.66 0.11
CA GLN A 17 -3.82 21.89 -0.66
C GLN A 17 -4.87 21.26 0.24
N THR A 18 -6.04 21.02 -0.31
CA THR A 18 -7.10 20.21 0.31
C THR A 18 -7.11 18.82 -0.31
N LEU A 19 -6.85 17.81 0.53
CA LEU A 19 -6.84 16.41 0.11
C LEU A 19 -8.16 15.73 0.47
N GLN A 20 -8.66 14.94 -0.45
CA GLN A 20 -9.80 14.04 -0.23
C GLN A 20 -9.57 12.72 -0.96
N ILE A 21 -9.97 11.61 -0.35
CA ILE A 21 -9.99 10.30 -1.03
C ILE A 21 -11.46 9.89 -1.19
N LYS A 22 -11.86 9.56 -2.41
CA LYS A 22 -13.20 9.05 -2.74
C LYS A 22 -13.05 7.75 -3.52
N ASN A 23 -13.55 6.67 -2.97
CA ASN A 23 -13.43 5.34 -3.60
C ASN A 23 -12.00 5.04 -4.06
N ARG A 24 -10.99 5.29 -3.18
CA ARG A 24 -9.55 5.10 -3.40
C ARG A 24 -8.88 6.15 -4.29
N ILE A 25 -9.64 6.95 -5.02
CA ILE A 25 -9.07 8.02 -5.86
C ILE A 25 -8.74 9.22 -4.98
N VAL A 26 -7.49 9.68 -5.07
CA VAL A 26 -7.03 10.89 -4.38
C VAL A 26 -7.46 12.11 -5.19
N TYR A 27 -8.05 13.09 -4.51
CA TYR A 27 -8.38 14.40 -5.05
C TYR A 27 -7.55 15.44 -4.32
N LEU A 28 -6.96 16.37 -5.07
CA LEU A 28 -6.27 17.56 -4.56
C LEU A 28 -7.00 18.80 -5.06
N ASP A 29 -7.44 19.65 -4.15
CA ASP A 29 -8.23 20.85 -4.46
C ASP A 29 -9.45 20.56 -5.35
N GLY A 30 -10.11 19.43 -5.07
CA GLY A 30 -11.30 18.97 -5.80
C GLY A 30 -11.02 18.30 -7.14
N LYS A 31 -9.78 18.22 -7.60
CA LYS A 31 -9.41 17.58 -8.87
C LYS A 31 -8.78 16.20 -8.61
N PRO A 32 -9.11 15.18 -9.43
CA PRO A 32 -8.50 13.87 -9.28
C PRO A 32 -7.00 13.95 -9.57
N ASN A 33 -6.21 13.39 -8.66
CA ASN A 33 -4.76 13.28 -8.84
C ASN A 33 -4.44 12.03 -9.67
N LYS A 34 -3.47 12.15 -10.58
CA LYS A 34 -3.01 11.00 -11.37
C LYS A 34 -2.39 9.96 -10.44
N GLU A 35 -2.94 8.77 -10.46
CA GLU A 35 -2.41 7.66 -9.66
C GLU A 35 -1.15 7.10 -10.33
N PRO A 36 -0.06 6.90 -9.56
CA PRO A 36 1.13 6.21 -10.05
C PRO A 36 0.82 4.77 -10.47
N GLU A 37 1.52 4.28 -11.50
CA GLU A 37 1.28 2.93 -12.06
C GLU A 37 1.57 1.80 -11.06
N ASN A 38 2.53 2.03 -10.14
CA ASN A 38 2.98 1.06 -9.15
C ASN A 38 2.16 1.08 -7.84
N VAL A 39 1.02 1.78 -7.82
CA VAL A 39 0.14 1.75 -6.66
C VAL A 39 -0.53 0.39 -6.57
N GLU A 40 -0.46 -0.18 -5.37
CA GLU A 40 -1.02 -1.49 -5.05
C GLU A 40 -2.27 -1.36 -4.18
N TYR A 41 -3.21 -2.24 -4.47
CA TYR A 41 -4.40 -2.49 -3.66
C TYR A 41 -4.48 -3.96 -3.30
N THR A 42 -5.06 -4.27 -2.16
CA THR A 42 -5.35 -5.66 -1.80
C THR A 42 -6.55 -6.15 -2.60
N TYR A 43 -6.36 -7.23 -3.30
CA TYR A 43 -7.41 -7.95 -4.01
C TYR A 43 -7.77 -9.23 -3.25
N PHE A 44 -9.05 -9.52 -3.21
CA PHE A 44 -9.55 -10.84 -2.81
C PHE A 44 -9.76 -11.66 -4.06
N ILE A 45 -9.06 -12.80 -4.16
CA ILE A 45 -8.98 -13.61 -5.38
C ILE A 45 -9.45 -15.02 -5.08
N LYS A 46 -10.35 -15.50 -5.92
CA LYS A 46 -10.75 -16.93 -5.98
C LYS A 46 -10.16 -17.53 -7.24
N PHE A 47 -9.40 -18.59 -7.06
CA PHE A 47 -8.79 -19.30 -8.18
C PHE A 47 -9.70 -20.43 -8.69
N LYS A 48 -9.52 -20.81 -9.98
CA LYS A 48 -10.20 -21.95 -10.59
C LYS A 48 -9.36 -23.20 -10.37
N ASN A 49 -10.00 -24.29 -9.92
CA ASN A 49 -9.44 -25.64 -9.95
C ASN A 49 -8.00 -25.78 -9.44
N ILE A 50 -7.58 -24.92 -8.55
CA ILE A 50 -6.28 -25.01 -7.90
C ILE A 50 -6.49 -25.77 -6.60
N SER A 51 -5.79 -26.90 -6.45
CA SER A 51 -5.77 -27.62 -5.18
C SER A 51 -4.94 -26.85 -4.16
N VAL A 52 -5.22 -27.05 -2.88
CA VAL A 52 -4.42 -26.45 -1.80
C VAL A 52 -2.95 -26.87 -1.92
N ALA A 53 -2.70 -28.12 -2.33
CA ALA A 53 -1.35 -28.62 -2.53
C ALA A 53 -0.61 -27.88 -3.65
N ASP A 54 -1.29 -27.58 -4.77
CA ASP A 54 -0.70 -26.83 -5.89
C ASP A 54 -0.37 -25.39 -5.51
N PHE A 55 -1.16 -24.80 -4.61
CA PHE A 55 -0.98 -23.43 -4.18
C PHE A 55 0.06 -23.27 -3.06
N MET A 56 0.24 -24.29 -2.22
CA MET A 56 1.26 -24.32 -1.15
C MET A 56 2.65 -24.69 -1.65
N GLY A 57 2.77 -25.10 -2.94
CA GLY A 57 4.01 -25.53 -3.56
C GLY A 57 4.69 -24.46 -4.40
N GLU A 58 5.51 -24.93 -5.35
CA GLU A 58 6.36 -24.11 -6.24
C GLU A 58 5.60 -23.01 -6.97
N ARG A 59 4.33 -23.22 -7.32
CA ARG A 59 3.53 -22.24 -8.07
C ARG A 59 3.15 -21.00 -7.23
N PHE A 60 2.98 -21.15 -5.94
CA PHE A 60 2.76 -19.98 -5.08
C PHE A 60 4.04 -19.14 -4.97
N ASP A 61 5.17 -19.81 -4.86
CA ASP A 61 6.46 -19.14 -4.83
C ASP A 61 6.78 -18.45 -6.17
N GLU A 62 6.38 -19.06 -7.29
CA GLU A 62 6.46 -18.42 -8.61
C GLU A 62 5.59 -17.16 -8.69
N LEU A 63 4.32 -17.25 -8.30
CA LEU A 63 3.41 -16.10 -8.29
C LEU A 63 3.90 -14.98 -7.35
N ARG A 64 4.40 -15.33 -6.19
CA ARG A 64 4.98 -14.36 -5.27
C ARG A 64 6.19 -13.64 -5.89
N LYS A 65 7.06 -14.38 -6.56
CA LYS A 65 8.22 -13.82 -7.26
C LYS A 65 7.81 -12.97 -8.46
N GLU A 66 6.88 -13.46 -9.28
CA GLU A 66 6.38 -12.75 -10.46
C GLU A 66 5.74 -11.41 -10.10
N TYR A 67 4.95 -11.37 -9.02
CA TYR A 67 4.22 -10.18 -8.57
C TYR A 67 4.90 -9.43 -7.44
N ASN A 68 6.13 -9.80 -7.06
CA ASN A 68 6.92 -9.17 -5.99
C ASN A 68 6.17 -9.07 -4.65
N ILE A 69 5.45 -10.13 -4.29
CA ILE A 69 4.71 -10.21 -3.02
C ILE A 69 5.67 -10.69 -1.93
N SER A 70 5.93 -9.86 -0.93
CA SER A 70 6.82 -10.20 0.17
C SER A 70 6.16 -11.11 1.22
N ASP A 71 6.95 -11.82 2.00
CA ASP A 71 6.46 -12.56 3.18
C ASP A 71 5.78 -11.64 4.18
N GLU A 72 6.27 -10.41 4.31
CA GLU A 72 5.69 -9.40 5.19
C GLU A 72 4.29 -8.99 4.73
N ASP A 73 4.06 -8.83 3.42
CA ASP A 73 2.74 -8.54 2.87
C ASP A 73 1.76 -9.66 3.17
N VAL A 74 2.17 -10.91 2.97
CA VAL A 74 1.36 -12.09 3.28
C VAL A 74 1.06 -12.17 4.77
N GLN A 75 2.06 -11.95 5.64
CA GLN A 75 1.89 -11.97 7.09
C GLN A 75 1.01 -10.83 7.60
N THR A 76 1.17 -9.64 7.07
CA THR A 76 0.38 -8.48 7.49
C THR A 76 -1.09 -8.65 7.12
N LEU A 77 -1.37 -9.15 5.94
CA LEU A 77 -2.73 -9.47 5.51
C LEU A 77 -3.36 -10.55 6.40
N GLY A 78 -2.61 -11.57 6.77
CA GLY A 78 -3.07 -12.59 7.71
C GLY A 78 -3.47 -12.03 9.06
N ARG A 79 -2.64 -11.18 9.65
CA ARG A 79 -2.93 -10.53 10.95
C ARG A 79 -4.16 -9.64 10.89
N LEU A 80 -4.34 -8.86 9.82
CA LEU A 80 -5.49 -7.99 9.63
C LEU A 80 -6.82 -8.75 9.55
N HIS A 81 -6.79 -9.99 9.08
CA HIS A 81 -7.96 -10.83 8.93
C HIS A 81 -8.14 -11.86 10.05
N GLY A 82 -7.34 -11.79 11.12
CA GLY A 82 -7.43 -12.71 12.25
C GLY A 82 -6.98 -14.14 11.94
N TYR A 83 -6.19 -14.32 10.89
CA TYR A 83 -5.66 -15.61 10.49
C TYR A 83 -4.29 -15.87 11.09
N ASP A 84 -4.11 -17.03 11.68
CA ASP A 84 -2.81 -17.51 12.13
C ASP A 84 -2.04 -18.08 10.93
N LEU A 85 -1.08 -17.33 10.44
CA LEU A 85 -0.25 -17.71 9.28
C LEU A 85 0.75 -18.81 9.60
N ASN A 86 0.99 -19.12 10.86
CA ASN A 86 1.81 -20.26 11.24
C ASN A 86 1.13 -21.59 10.89
N GLN A 87 -0.16 -21.56 10.60
CA GLN A 87 -0.91 -22.75 10.17
C GLN A 87 -1.15 -22.81 8.66
N GLY A 88 -0.47 -21.93 7.88
CA GLY A 88 -0.73 -21.84 6.43
C GLY A 88 -2.19 -21.44 6.17
N TYR A 89 -2.43 -20.80 5.11
CA TYR A 89 -3.66 -20.26 4.55
C TYR A 89 -4.99 -20.86 5.04
N VAL A 90 -6.00 -19.98 5.23
CA VAL A 90 -7.32 -20.42 5.65
C VAL A 90 -7.94 -21.33 4.61
N LEU A 91 -7.99 -22.59 4.93
CA LEU A 91 -8.81 -23.58 4.24
C LEU A 91 -10.28 -23.28 4.47
N ASN A 92 -10.98 -22.80 3.47
CA ASN A 92 -12.42 -22.96 3.48
C ASN A 92 -12.73 -24.43 3.22
N ARG A 93 -12.87 -25.18 4.32
CA ARG A 93 -13.14 -26.64 4.29
C ARG A 93 -14.40 -26.99 3.51
N ALA A 94 -15.33 -26.05 3.34
CA ALA A 94 -16.60 -26.31 2.65
C ALA A 94 -16.47 -26.34 1.13
N THR A 95 -15.45 -25.69 0.56
CA THR A 95 -15.34 -25.58 -0.91
C THR A 95 -14.05 -26.14 -1.49
N LEU A 96 -13.04 -26.47 -0.66
CA LEU A 96 -11.69 -26.83 -1.11
C LEU A 96 -11.08 -25.79 -2.08
N ALA A 97 -11.69 -24.61 -2.15
CA ALA A 97 -11.25 -23.52 -2.98
C ALA A 97 -10.38 -22.59 -2.15
N TYR A 98 -9.24 -22.24 -2.67
CA TYR A 98 -8.33 -21.29 -2.04
C TYR A 98 -8.79 -19.86 -2.38
N ASP A 99 -9.18 -19.14 -1.34
CA ASP A 99 -9.48 -17.72 -1.41
C ASP A 99 -8.30 -16.95 -0.84
N GLY A 100 -7.67 -16.09 -1.62
CA GLY A 100 -6.44 -15.39 -1.23
C GLY A 100 -6.55 -13.87 -1.29
N TYR A 101 -5.89 -13.20 -0.36
CA TYR A 101 -5.69 -11.77 -0.36
C TYR A 101 -4.29 -11.47 -0.90
N MET A 102 -4.21 -10.67 -1.97
CA MET A 102 -2.94 -10.34 -2.60
C MET A 102 -2.83 -8.84 -2.86
N PRO A 103 -1.72 -8.19 -2.46
CA PRO A 103 -1.43 -6.84 -2.89
C PRO A 103 -0.98 -6.86 -4.35
N LEU A 104 -1.70 -6.21 -5.23
CA LEU A 104 -1.42 -6.16 -6.66
C LEU A 104 -1.56 -4.75 -7.20
N THR A 105 -0.71 -4.40 -8.16
CA THR A 105 -0.96 -3.27 -9.05
C THR A 105 -2.13 -3.56 -9.99
N LYS A 106 -2.70 -2.54 -10.60
CA LYS A 106 -3.78 -2.73 -11.59
C LYS A 106 -3.33 -3.57 -12.79
N SER A 107 -2.07 -3.39 -13.23
CA SER A 107 -1.49 -4.16 -14.33
C SER A 107 -1.30 -5.63 -13.96
N ALA A 108 -0.75 -5.92 -12.79
CA ALA A 108 -0.59 -7.28 -12.29
C ALA A 108 -1.95 -8.00 -12.12
N ALA A 109 -2.96 -7.31 -11.60
CA ALA A 109 -4.30 -7.86 -11.49
C ALA A 109 -4.94 -8.16 -12.86
N ALA A 110 -4.73 -7.29 -13.85
CA ALA A 110 -5.21 -7.53 -15.21
C ALA A 110 -4.51 -8.73 -15.86
N GLU A 111 -3.20 -8.85 -15.68
CA GLU A 111 -2.41 -9.98 -16.18
C GLU A 111 -2.86 -11.30 -15.55
N LEU A 112 -3.03 -11.33 -14.24
CA LEU A 112 -3.49 -12.52 -13.52
C LEU A 112 -4.88 -12.99 -14.03
N LYS A 113 -5.77 -12.04 -14.35
CA LYS A 113 -7.06 -12.36 -15.01
C LYS A 113 -6.87 -12.93 -16.40
N ARG A 114 -5.93 -12.38 -17.18
CA ARG A 114 -5.65 -12.83 -18.55
C ARG A 114 -5.15 -14.27 -18.61
N GLN A 115 -4.42 -14.72 -17.59
CA GLN A 115 -3.96 -16.11 -17.48
C GLN A 115 -5.10 -17.13 -17.33
N GLY A 116 -6.32 -16.69 -17.09
CA GLY A 116 -7.50 -17.53 -17.05
C GLY A 116 -7.65 -18.43 -15.80
N ILE A 117 -6.72 -18.35 -14.86
CA ILE A 117 -6.70 -19.12 -13.61
C ILE A 117 -7.60 -18.54 -12.52
N VAL A 118 -8.06 -17.31 -12.69
CA VAL A 118 -8.91 -16.60 -11.74
C VAL A 118 -10.38 -16.91 -11.99
N LYS A 119 -11.09 -17.36 -10.95
CA LYS A 119 -12.54 -17.53 -10.95
C LYS A 119 -13.27 -16.22 -10.69
N SER A 120 -12.81 -15.47 -9.69
CA SER A 120 -13.28 -14.13 -9.38
C SER A 120 -12.20 -13.31 -8.69
N MET A 121 -12.22 -12.00 -8.90
CA MET A 121 -11.28 -11.06 -8.28
C MET A 121 -12.00 -9.74 -8.03
N ARG A 122 -11.83 -9.20 -6.83
CA ARG A 122 -12.33 -7.87 -6.47
C ARG A 122 -11.33 -7.16 -5.54
N ILE A 123 -11.31 -5.86 -5.59
CA ILE A 123 -10.57 -5.06 -4.61
C ILE A 123 -11.26 -5.21 -3.25
N VAL A 124 -10.46 -5.38 -2.22
CA VAL A 124 -10.90 -5.39 -0.82
C VAL A 124 -11.37 -3.99 -0.44
N THR A 125 -12.49 -3.91 0.24
CA THR A 125 -13.11 -2.65 0.66
C THR A 125 -13.06 -2.49 2.17
N ASP A 126 -13.42 -1.30 2.66
CA ASP A 126 -13.52 -1.02 4.10
C ASP A 126 -14.52 -1.93 4.84
N LYS A 127 -15.43 -2.58 4.11
CA LYS A 127 -16.36 -3.57 4.66
C LYS A 127 -15.71 -4.93 4.94
N ASP A 128 -14.61 -5.21 4.29
CA ASP A 128 -13.89 -6.48 4.38
C ASP A 128 -12.80 -6.45 5.47
N ILE A 129 -12.42 -5.27 5.92
CA ILE A 129 -11.29 -5.07 6.84
C ILE A 129 -11.75 -4.24 8.04
N TYR A 130 -11.23 -4.58 9.22
CA TYR A 130 -11.45 -3.80 10.42
C TYR A 130 -11.08 -2.33 10.17
N ALA A 131 -12.04 -1.43 10.43
CA ALA A 131 -11.82 0.00 10.33
C ALA A 131 -10.77 0.43 11.36
N GLY A 132 -9.56 0.76 10.89
CA GLY A 132 -8.52 1.35 11.73
C GLY A 132 -8.93 2.71 12.25
N LEU A 133 -8.25 3.17 13.30
CA LEU A 133 -8.37 4.55 13.76
C LEU A 133 -7.56 5.44 12.82
N TYR A 134 -8.26 6.25 12.02
CA TYR A 134 -7.63 7.21 11.11
C TYR A 134 -7.48 8.57 11.78
N TYR A 135 -6.47 9.31 11.32
CA TYR A 135 -6.27 10.70 11.75
C TYR A 135 -7.39 11.61 11.22
N PRO A 136 -7.89 12.60 11.97
CA PRO A 136 -7.57 12.87 13.37
C PRO A 136 -8.26 11.91 14.34
N LEU A 137 -7.50 11.30 15.23
CA LEU A 137 -7.98 10.24 16.14
C LEU A 137 -9.11 10.65 17.08
N ASN A 138 -9.25 11.95 17.33
CA ASN A 138 -10.25 12.50 18.25
C ASN A 138 -11.54 12.93 17.55
N ALA A 139 -11.60 12.86 16.23
CA ALA A 139 -12.76 13.28 15.45
C ALA A 139 -13.55 12.05 14.99
N TYR A 140 -14.83 12.04 15.28
CA TYR A 140 -15.76 11.04 14.76
C TYR A 140 -16.08 11.38 13.29
N THR A 141 -15.12 11.16 12.41
CA THR A 141 -15.24 11.59 11.01
C THR A 141 -15.97 10.58 10.13
N GLY A 142 -16.01 9.31 10.55
CA GLY A 142 -16.46 8.20 9.71
C GLY A 142 -15.53 7.92 8.53
N TRP A 143 -14.32 8.51 8.54
CA TRP A 143 -13.36 8.32 7.46
C TRP A 143 -12.77 6.92 7.49
N THR A 144 -12.49 6.44 6.29
CA THR A 144 -11.89 5.13 6.07
C THR A 144 -10.65 5.29 5.19
N ARG A 145 -9.90 4.22 4.97
CA ARG A 145 -8.72 4.31 4.11
C ARG A 145 -9.09 4.60 2.64
N ASP A 146 -10.29 4.16 2.19
CA ASP A 146 -10.78 4.29 0.83
C ASP A 146 -11.64 5.56 0.62
N ASN A 147 -12.18 6.13 1.72
CA ASN A 147 -12.98 7.35 1.73
C ASN A 147 -12.55 8.24 2.89
N TYR A 148 -11.72 9.23 2.61
CA TYR A 148 -11.02 10.02 3.60
C TYR A 148 -11.09 11.52 3.29
N GLY A 149 -11.19 12.35 4.31
CA GLY A 149 -11.25 13.80 4.16
C GLY A 149 -12.65 14.33 3.80
N PRO A 150 -12.74 15.61 3.36
CA PRO A 150 -11.60 16.48 2.99
C PRO A 150 -10.78 16.95 4.19
N ILE A 151 -9.47 17.09 3.99
CA ILE A 151 -8.55 17.63 4.99
C ILE A 151 -7.61 18.66 4.34
N TRP A 152 -7.49 19.84 4.95
CA TRP A 152 -6.56 20.86 4.50
C TRP A 152 -5.17 20.62 5.06
N ILE A 153 -4.16 20.64 4.21
CA ILE A 153 -2.76 20.43 4.56
C ILE A 153 -2.15 21.76 5.01
N PRO A 154 -1.64 21.87 6.25
CA PRO A 154 -1.14 23.13 6.77
C PRO A 154 0.02 23.67 5.95
N ALA A 155 0.07 25.00 5.81
CA ALA A 155 1.14 25.72 5.12
C ALA A 155 1.71 26.82 6.01
N LYS A 156 3.01 27.06 5.91
CA LYS A 156 3.71 28.11 6.63
C LYS A 156 3.05 29.47 6.46
N GLY A 157 2.90 30.19 7.56
CA GLY A 157 2.30 31.51 7.57
C GLY A 157 0.77 31.54 7.35
N LYS A 158 0.13 30.39 7.17
CA LYS A 158 -1.33 30.30 7.06
C LYS A 158 -1.98 30.03 8.42
N PRO A 159 -3.06 30.72 8.77
CA PRO A 159 -3.76 30.48 10.02
C PRO A 159 -4.74 29.29 9.87
N ALA A 160 -4.90 28.54 10.97
CA ALA A 160 -6.05 27.69 11.19
C ALA A 160 -6.57 27.95 12.59
N ASN A 161 -7.80 28.40 12.71
CA ASN A 161 -8.38 28.92 13.95
C ASN A 161 -7.50 30.01 14.56
N SER A 162 -7.04 29.81 15.80
CA SER A 162 -6.16 30.76 16.54
C SER A 162 -4.67 30.52 16.34
N TYR A 163 -4.26 29.55 15.51
CA TYR A 163 -2.87 29.17 15.32
C TYR A 163 -2.38 29.50 13.93
N THR A 164 -1.19 30.12 13.82
CA THR A 164 -0.48 30.33 12.55
C THR A 164 0.66 29.31 12.43
N PHE A 165 0.66 28.52 11.38
CA PHE A 165 1.66 27.49 11.19
C PHE A 165 3.05 28.05 10.94
N LYS A 166 4.04 27.55 11.67
CA LYS A 166 5.44 28.01 11.59
C LYS A 166 6.24 27.37 10.48
N MET A 167 5.79 26.22 9.96
CA MET A 167 6.44 25.46 8.89
C MET A 167 5.41 24.87 7.94
N ASP A 168 5.88 24.31 6.84
CA ASP A 168 5.08 23.57 5.88
C ASP A 168 4.84 22.13 6.34
N TYR A 169 3.74 21.56 5.88
CA TYR A 169 3.39 20.17 6.16
C TYR A 169 3.03 19.45 4.88
N TYR A 170 3.27 18.16 4.89
CA TYR A 170 3.05 17.28 3.74
C TYR A 170 2.14 16.12 4.09
N TRP A 171 1.45 15.62 3.08
CA TRP A 171 0.65 14.40 3.20
C TRP A 171 1.34 13.25 2.46
N MET A 172 1.75 12.26 3.22
CA MET A 172 2.54 11.14 2.75
C MET A 172 1.69 9.87 2.71
N MET A 173 1.74 9.12 1.60
CA MET A 173 1.05 7.84 1.48
C MET A 173 2.00 6.78 0.92
N GLY A 174 1.86 5.55 1.40
CA GLY A 174 2.54 4.39 0.81
C GLY A 174 1.90 3.99 -0.51
N ASP A 175 2.70 3.47 -1.44
CA ASP A 175 2.20 2.97 -2.72
C ASP A 175 1.38 1.70 -2.54
N ASN A 176 1.69 0.84 -1.58
CA ASN A 176 0.77 -0.21 -1.12
C ASN A 176 -0.34 0.44 -0.27
N ARG A 177 -1.39 0.91 -0.93
CA ARG A 177 -2.45 1.72 -0.34
C ARG A 177 -3.21 1.04 0.79
N HIS A 178 -3.31 -0.26 0.75
CA HIS A 178 -4.04 -1.05 1.73
C HIS A 178 -3.16 -1.59 2.86
N ASN A 179 -1.85 -1.57 2.69
CA ASN A 179 -0.88 -2.03 3.68
C ASN A 179 0.22 -0.97 3.89
N SER A 180 -0.15 0.16 4.42
CA SER A 180 0.78 1.24 4.72
C SER A 180 0.37 1.99 5.96
N ALA A 181 1.25 2.04 6.95
CA ALA A 181 1.19 3.03 8.00
C ALA A 181 1.69 4.37 7.42
N ASP A 182 0.78 5.33 7.22
CA ASP A 182 1.06 6.60 6.56
C ASP A 182 0.21 7.76 7.13
N SER A 183 0.18 8.90 6.47
CA SER A 183 -0.52 10.10 6.96
C SER A 183 -2.00 9.88 7.28
N ARG A 184 -2.63 8.88 6.73
CA ARG A 184 -4.01 8.52 7.09
C ARG A 184 -4.12 8.07 8.56
N PHE A 185 -3.02 7.62 9.16
CA PHE A 185 -2.95 7.15 10.55
C PHE A 185 -2.27 8.15 11.47
N TRP A 186 -1.12 8.69 11.09
CA TRP A 186 -0.35 9.60 11.96
C TRP A 186 -0.56 11.09 11.67
N GLY A 187 -1.21 11.46 10.55
CA GLY A 187 -1.46 12.84 10.17
C GLY A 187 -0.37 13.47 9.30
N PHE A 188 -0.24 14.78 9.43
CA PHE A 188 0.68 15.58 8.64
C PHE A 188 2.14 15.33 9.01
N VAL A 189 3.02 15.35 8.00
CA VAL A 189 4.48 15.28 8.17
C VAL A 189 5.04 16.70 8.10
N PRO A 190 5.63 17.25 9.18
CA PRO A 190 6.23 18.57 9.17
C PRO A 190 7.50 18.56 8.29
N GLU A 191 7.82 19.73 7.73
CA GLU A 191 8.96 19.91 6.81
C GLU A 191 10.29 19.44 7.40
N ASP A 192 10.53 19.67 8.68
CA ASP A 192 11.75 19.29 9.38
C ASP A 192 11.88 17.77 9.66
N HIS A 193 10.82 17.00 9.40
CA HIS A 193 10.83 15.53 9.44
C HIS A 193 11.07 14.90 8.06
N VAL A 194 11.12 15.71 7.00
CA VAL A 194 11.43 15.22 5.65
C VAL A 194 12.94 15.13 5.49
N VAL A 195 13.49 13.92 5.55
CA VAL A 195 14.95 13.68 5.42
C VAL A 195 15.45 13.99 4.01
N GLY A 196 14.64 13.69 2.99
CA GLY A 196 14.97 13.97 1.59
C GLY A 196 14.15 13.16 0.59
N LYS A 197 14.40 13.42 -0.70
CA LYS A 197 13.81 12.68 -1.81
C LYS A 197 14.87 11.70 -2.35
N PRO A 198 14.56 10.39 -2.45
CA PRO A 198 15.45 9.48 -3.15
C PRO A 198 15.51 9.86 -4.64
N ILE A 199 16.71 10.00 -5.17
CA ILE A 199 16.91 10.46 -6.56
C ILE A 199 17.42 9.31 -7.43
N PHE A 200 18.26 8.44 -6.87
CA PHE A 200 19.04 7.49 -7.63
C PHE A 200 19.13 6.15 -6.93
N ILE A 201 18.99 5.05 -7.68
CA ILE A 201 19.17 3.70 -7.19
C ILE A 201 20.59 3.24 -7.51
N TRP A 202 21.39 3.19 -6.51
CA TRP A 202 22.75 2.71 -6.64
C TRP A 202 22.86 1.19 -6.43
N TRP A 203 21.96 0.59 -5.63
CA TRP A 203 21.89 -0.84 -5.37
C TRP A 203 20.46 -1.33 -5.23
N SER A 204 20.17 -2.51 -5.79
CA SER A 204 18.88 -3.19 -5.62
C SER A 204 19.09 -4.69 -5.61
N SER A 205 18.69 -5.33 -4.51
CA SER A 205 18.75 -6.78 -4.37
C SER A 205 17.40 -7.33 -3.92
N ASP A 206 17.15 -8.57 -4.27
CA ASP A 206 16.01 -9.35 -3.81
C ASP A 206 16.38 -10.00 -2.48
N PRO A 207 15.67 -9.73 -1.37
CA PRO A 207 16.01 -10.31 -0.07
C PRO A 207 15.85 -11.82 -0.04
N ASP A 208 15.00 -12.39 -0.91
CA ASP A 208 14.69 -13.81 -0.96
C ASP A 208 15.68 -14.60 -1.84
N ARG A 209 16.60 -13.91 -2.52
CA ARG A 209 17.62 -14.52 -3.38
C ARG A 209 19.02 -14.25 -2.85
N LYS A 210 19.84 -15.29 -2.75
CA LYS A 210 21.22 -15.17 -2.28
C LYS A 210 22.20 -14.95 -3.45
N GLY A 211 23.26 -14.17 -3.19
CA GLY A 211 24.34 -13.95 -4.12
C GLY A 211 23.96 -13.12 -5.36
N PHE A 212 24.67 -13.34 -6.45
CA PHE A 212 24.52 -12.55 -7.69
C PHE A 212 23.15 -12.71 -8.37
N SER A 213 22.46 -13.83 -8.14
CA SER A 213 21.11 -14.07 -8.68
C SER A 213 20.04 -13.18 -8.04
N GLY A 214 20.33 -12.63 -6.87
CA GLY A 214 19.43 -11.69 -6.19
C GLY A 214 19.59 -10.24 -6.66
N ILE A 215 20.61 -9.91 -7.46
CA ILE A 215 20.81 -8.54 -7.91
C ILE A 215 19.80 -8.19 -9.01
N ARG A 216 19.03 -7.12 -8.77
CA ARG A 216 18.08 -6.58 -9.75
C ARG A 216 18.80 -5.63 -10.70
N TRP A 217 19.57 -6.18 -11.62
CA TRP A 217 20.44 -5.46 -12.55
C TRP A 217 19.74 -4.34 -13.32
N HIS A 218 18.50 -4.57 -13.73
CA HIS A 218 17.68 -3.58 -14.46
C HIS A 218 17.34 -2.34 -13.66
N ARG A 219 17.51 -2.37 -12.33
CA ARG A 219 17.23 -1.24 -11.42
C ARG A 219 18.46 -0.46 -11.03
N LEU A 220 19.65 -1.05 -11.20
CA LEU A 220 20.91 -0.42 -10.81
C LEU A 220 21.19 0.81 -11.68
N PHE A 221 21.73 1.85 -11.04
CA PHE A 221 22.11 3.10 -11.67
C PHE A 221 20.95 3.84 -12.39
N ASN A 222 19.71 3.56 -11.98
CA ASN A 222 18.53 4.25 -12.49
C ASN A 222 18.10 5.40 -11.60
N TRP A 223 17.56 6.43 -12.22
CA TRP A 223 16.85 7.48 -11.49
C TRP A 223 15.53 6.94 -10.96
N VAL A 224 15.18 7.33 -9.72
CA VAL A 224 13.93 6.86 -9.10
C VAL A 224 12.71 7.29 -9.91
N ASP A 225 12.75 8.47 -10.52
CA ASP A 225 11.65 8.98 -11.35
C ASP A 225 11.44 8.21 -12.67
N ASN A 226 12.42 7.39 -13.10
CA ASN A 226 12.36 6.55 -14.32
C ASN A 226 11.85 5.12 -14.05
N ILE A 227 11.62 4.77 -12.80
CA ILE A 227 11.09 3.45 -12.46
C ILE A 227 9.59 3.48 -12.65
N LYS A 228 9.14 2.80 -13.67
CA LYS A 228 7.73 2.56 -13.97
C LYS A 228 7.27 1.30 -13.28
#